data_0be19cbbc9c1c629143a2fb138e77358
#
_entry.id   0be19cbbc9c1c629143a2fb138e77358
#
_cell.length_a   1.000
_cell.length_b   1.000
_cell.length_c   1.000
_cell.angle_alpha   90.00
_cell.angle_beta   90.00
_cell.angle_gamma   90.00
#
_symmetry.space_group_name_H-M   'P 1'
#
loop_
_entity.id
_entity.type
_entity.pdbx_description
1 polymer ?
#
loop_
_entity_poly.entity_id
_entity_poly.type
_entity_poly.pdbx_seq_one_letter_code
_entity_poly.pdbx_strand_id
1 'polypeptide(L)'
;IGRTVDYVSGRNRYIGYLISLGMYSFRGVKVGLDCANGSSWNIAKAVFDALGATTYVINAEPSGFNINENAGSTHIEGLQKLVVEKGLDVGFAYDGDADRCLCVDEKGNVISGDHILYICGRYMKERGTLTNNTVVTTIMSNLGLYKAFDELGIDYAKTAVGDKYVYEYMMKNHNRLGGEQSGHIIFSKYASTGDGILTSLKVMEVIMAKKTSLSKLAEPL
;
A
#
# COMPACT_ATOMS: atom_id res chain seq x y z
N ILE A 1 -4.15 -13.23 32.15
CA ILE A 1 -4.41 -12.06 31.30
C ILE A 1 -3.07 -11.39 31.05
N GLY A 2 -2.73 -11.14 29.79
CA GLY A 2 -1.49 -10.48 29.40
C GLY A 2 -1.45 -9.02 29.84
N ARG A 3 -0.28 -8.39 29.65
CA ARG A 3 -0.08 -6.95 29.91
C ARG A 3 0.35 -6.29 28.61
N THR A 4 -0.08 -5.06 28.41
CA THR A 4 0.44 -4.20 27.33
C THR A 4 1.78 -3.62 27.78
N VAL A 5 2.79 -3.73 26.90
CA VAL A 5 4.10 -3.14 27.11
C VAL A 5 4.43 -2.29 25.88
N ASP A 6 4.75 -1.01 26.06
CA ASP A 6 5.27 -0.17 24.97
C ASP A 6 6.73 -0.56 24.68
N TYR A 7 6.93 -1.22 23.52
CA TYR A 7 8.26 -1.63 23.06
C TYR A 7 8.82 -0.63 22.05
N VAL A 8 9.19 0.54 22.52
CA VAL A 8 9.71 1.67 21.72
C VAL A 8 10.86 1.23 20.80
N SER A 9 11.79 0.41 21.30
CA SER A 9 12.91 -0.08 20.49
C SER A 9 12.46 -0.90 19.28
N GLY A 10 11.42 -1.73 19.44
CA GLY A 10 10.83 -2.50 18.34
C GLY A 10 10.20 -1.61 17.30
N ARG A 11 9.40 -0.64 17.73
CA ARG A 11 8.78 0.36 16.86
C ARG A 11 9.84 1.14 16.07
N ASN A 12 10.86 1.66 16.74
CA ASN A 12 11.92 2.43 16.08
C ASN A 12 12.73 1.59 15.10
N ARG A 13 12.95 0.31 15.39
CA ARG A 13 13.59 -0.63 14.47
C ARG A 13 12.76 -0.84 13.20
N TYR A 14 11.44 -0.98 13.34
CA TYR A 14 10.53 -1.11 12.20
C TYR A 14 10.49 0.18 11.37
N ILE A 15 10.39 1.35 12.00
CA ILE A 15 10.50 2.65 11.32
C ILE A 15 11.82 2.75 10.54
N GLY A 16 12.94 2.45 11.17
CA GLY A 16 14.25 2.45 10.53
C GLY A 16 14.34 1.48 9.36
N TYR A 17 13.76 0.29 9.50
CA TYR A 17 13.65 -0.68 8.40
C TYR A 17 12.88 -0.11 7.21
N LEU A 18 11.68 0.44 7.42
CA LEU A 18 10.87 1.03 6.36
C LEU A 18 11.59 2.19 5.66
N ILE A 19 12.24 3.09 6.42
CA ILE A 19 13.03 4.19 5.87
C ILE A 19 14.17 3.65 4.99
N SER A 20 14.82 2.57 5.41
CA SER A 20 15.92 1.96 4.64
C SER A 20 15.48 1.38 3.29
N LEU A 21 14.20 1.13 3.10
CA LEU A 21 13.61 0.67 1.84
C LEU A 21 13.30 1.82 0.87
N GLY A 22 13.36 3.06 1.33
CA GLY A 22 13.12 4.26 0.51
C GLY A 22 14.20 4.41 -0.57
N MET A 23 13.81 4.25 -1.83
CA MET A 23 14.73 4.39 -2.99
C MET A 23 14.87 5.84 -3.45
N TYR A 24 13.93 6.71 -3.08
CA TYR A 24 13.83 8.09 -3.53
C TYR A 24 13.53 9.03 -2.37
N SER A 25 13.98 10.27 -2.46
CA SER A 25 13.51 11.34 -1.60
C SER A 25 12.10 11.78 -2.05
N PHE A 26 11.20 11.99 -1.09
CA PHE A 26 9.84 12.48 -1.34
C PHE A 26 9.74 14.00 -1.18
N ARG A 27 10.89 14.71 -1.20
CA ARG A 27 10.89 16.17 -1.07
C ARG A 27 10.04 16.83 -2.17
N GLY A 28 9.14 17.70 -1.74
CA GLY A 28 8.21 18.40 -2.64
C GLY A 28 6.92 17.65 -2.92
N VAL A 29 6.74 16.42 -2.40
CA VAL A 29 5.50 15.65 -2.52
C VAL A 29 4.63 15.87 -1.29
N LYS A 30 3.36 16.17 -1.50
CA LYS A 30 2.33 16.32 -0.46
C LYS A 30 1.54 15.03 -0.33
N VAL A 31 1.59 14.41 0.83
CA VAL A 31 1.02 13.09 1.08
C VAL A 31 -0.06 13.15 2.17
N GLY A 32 -1.25 12.65 1.87
CA GLY A 32 -2.30 12.40 2.86
C GLY A 32 -2.14 11.01 3.49
N LEU A 33 -2.30 10.90 4.80
CA LEU A 33 -2.23 9.64 5.54
C LEU A 33 -3.47 9.51 6.42
N ASP A 34 -4.24 8.45 6.23
CA ASP A 34 -5.32 8.06 7.12
C ASP A 34 -4.88 6.82 7.91
N CYS A 35 -4.69 6.98 9.21
CA CYS A 35 -4.15 5.94 10.09
C CYS A 35 -5.24 5.08 10.77
N ALA A 36 -6.52 5.24 10.39
CA ALA A 36 -7.65 4.48 10.93
C ALA A 36 -7.75 4.46 12.47
N ASN A 37 -7.14 5.41 13.17
CA ASN A 37 -6.91 5.36 14.62
C ASN A 37 -6.34 4.01 15.08
N GLY A 38 -5.51 3.39 14.23
CA GLY A 38 -4.95 2.06 14.39
C GLY A 38 -3.44 2.06 14.59
N SER A 39 -2.78 0.95 14.31
CA SER A 39 -1.37 0.71 14.60
C SER A 39 -0.40 1.61 13.83
N SER A 40 -0.81 2.15 12.66
CA SER A 40 0.01 3.04 11.82
C SER A 40 0.16 4.46 12.36
N TRP A 41 -0.63 4.87 13.36
CA TRP A 41 -0.80 6.27 13.80
C TRP A 41 0.51 7.02 14.10
N ASN A 42 1.49 6.37 14.72
CA ASN A 42 2.77 6.97 15.09
C ASN A 42 3.95 6.44 14.24
N ILE A 43 3.68 5.67 13.20
CA ILE A 43 4.69 5.06 12.35
C ILE A 43 4.68 5.69 10.95
N ALA A 44 3.52 5.71 10.30
CA ALA A 44 3.42 6.16 8.90
C ALA A 44 3.96 7.58 8.70
N LYS A 45 3.51 8.54 9.52
CA LYS A 45 4.01 9.92 9.47
C LYS A 45 5.52 9.99 9.64
N ALA A 46 6.08 9.29 10.63
CA ALA A 46 7.50 9.32 10.92
C ALA A 46 8.34 8.82 9.73
N VAL A 47 7.87 7.77 9.04
CA VAL A 47 8.53 7.21 7.85
C VAL A 47 8.48 8.20 6.67
N PHE A 48 7.32 8.76 6.37
CA PHE A 48 7.15 9.68 5.24
C PHE A 48 7.88 11.00 5.45
N ASP A 49 7.84 11.56 6.67
CA ASP A 49 8.59 12.78 7.02
C ASP A 49 10.11 12.54 6.91
N ALA A 50 10.62 11.41 7.38
CA ALA A 50 12.03 11.06 7.27
C ALA A 50 12.49 10.92 5.80
N LEU A 51 11.60 10.50 4.89
CA LEU A 51 11.86 10.45 3.45
C LEU A 51 11.65 11.79 2.75
N GLY A 52 11.19 12.83 3.48
CA GLY A 52 11.12 14.21 3.02
C GLY A 52 9.75 14.65 2.48
N ALA A 53 8.70 13.85 2.63
CA ALA A 53 7.35 14.24 2.24
C ALA A 53 6.79 15.36 3.14
N THR A 54 5.86 16.14 2.59
CA THR A 54 5.01 17.02 3.40
C THR A 54 3.73 16.25 3.72
N THR A 55 3.55 15.80 4.96
CA THR A 55 2.48 14.93 5.37
C THR A 55 1.28 15.66 5.97
N TYR A 56 0.09 15.20 5.61
CA TYR A 56 -1.20 15.61 6.15
C TYR A 56 -1.89 14.37 6.72
N VAL A 57 -2.06 14.31 8.03
CA VAL A 57 -2.52 13.10 8.73
C VAL A 57 -3.91 13.31 9.31
N ILE A 58 -4.77 12.31 9.13
CA ILE A 58 -6.08 12.21 9.78
C ILE A 58 -6.20 10.86 10.50
N ASN A 59 -7.13 10.77 11.43
CA ASN A 59 -7.45 9.55 12.18
C ASN A 59 -6.20 8.92 12.83
N ALA A 60 -5.40 9.73 13.51
CA ALA A 60 -4.16 9.34 14.17
C ALA A 60 -4.19 9.55 15.70
N GLU A 61 -5.36 9.50 16.31
CA GLU A 61 -5.57 9.68 17.76
C GLU A 61 -6.32 8.47 18.34
N PRO A 62 -5.64 7.30 18.47
CA PRO A 62 -6.29 6.09 18.93
C PRO A 62 -6.73 6.21 20.39
N SER A 63 -8.01 5.97 20.65
CA SER A 63 -8.58 5.92 22.02
C SER A 63 -8.70 4.50 22.56
N GLY A 64 -8.47 3.48 21.73
CA GLY A 64 -8.73 2.07 22.02
C GLY A 64 -10.16 1.62 21.67
N PHE A 65 -11.04 2.57 21.33
CA PHE A 65 -12.44 2.28 20.95
C PHE A 65 -12.80 2.78 19.55
N ASN A 66 -12.04 3.71 18.98
CA ASN A 66 -12.31 4.37 17.71
C ASN A 66 -11.53 3.81 16.51
N ILE A 67 -10.93 2.65 16.64
CA ILE A 67 -10.23 1.98 15.53
C ILE A 67 -11.19 1.67 14.39
N ASN A 68 -10.84 2.07 13.15
CA ASN A 68 -11.66 1.94 11.93
C ASN A 68 -13.02 2.66 11.99
N GLU A 69 -13.31 3.47 13.01
CA GLU A 69 -14.55 4.19 13.11
C GLU A 69 -14.58 5.37 12.14
N ASN A 70 -15.35 5.22 11.05
CA ASN A 70 -15.40 6.20 9.95
C ASN A 70 -14.01 6.64 9.47
N ALA A 71 -13.06 5.70 9.40
CA ALA A 71 -11.64 5.96 9.20
C ALA A 71 -10.95 4.85 8.43
N GLY A 72 -9.84 5.20 7.78
CA GLY A 72 -8.95 4.26 7.13
C GLY A 72 -9.49 3.69 5.82
N SER A 73 -8.91 2.56 5.40
CA SER A 73 -9.21 1.94 4.11
C SER A 73 -10.64 1.43 3.96
N THR A 74 -11.36 1.24 5.06
CA THR A 74 -12.77 0.82 5.06
C THR A 74 -13.75 1.99 4.96
N HIS A 75 -13.29 3.23 5.20
CA HIS A 75 -14.06 4.48 5.13
C HIS A 75 -13.16 5.58 4.54
N ILE A 76 -12.88 5.49 3.25
CA ILE A 76 -11.85 6.27 2.57
C ILE A 76 -12.27 7.70 2.22
N GLU A 77 -13.56 8.04 2.40
CA GLU A 77 -14.14 9.32 1.99
C GLU A 77 -13.48 10.52 2.67
N GLY A 78 -13.04 10.35 3.92
CA GLY A 78 -12.30 11.37 4.67
C GLY A 78 -10.97 11.72 4.02
N LEU A 79 -10.25 10.70 3.56
CA LEU A 79 -8.99 10.88 2.85
C LEU A 79 -9.20 11.48 1.45
N GLN A 80 -10.22 11.04 0.71
CA GLN A 80 -10.55 11.62 -0.60
C GLN A 80 -10.80 13.13 -0.49
N LYS A 81 -11.60 13.54 0.49
CA LYS A 81 -11.87 14.95 0.78
C LYS A 81 -10.59 15.71 1.11
N LEU A 82 -9.75 15.15 2.00
CA LEU A 82 -8.46 15.77 2.38
C LEU A 82 -7.56 15.98 1.17
N VAL A 83 -7.42 14.98 0.30
CA VAL A 83 -6.56 15.05 -0.90
C VAL A 83 -7.02 16.18 -1.81
N VAL A 84 -8.30 16.26 -2.11
CA VAL A 84 -8.85 17.29 -3.00
C VAL A 84 -8.77 18.68 -2.37
N GLU A 85 -9.19 18.86 -1.12
CA GLU A 85 -9.23 20.17 -0.46
C GLU A 85 -7.84 20.77 -0.22
N LYS A 86 -6.84 19.93 0.03
CA LYS A 86 -5.46 20.39 0.27
C LYS A 86 -4.59 20.37 -1.00
N GLY A 87 -5.11 19.88 -2.11
CA GLY A 87 -4.34 19.71 -3.34
C GLY A 87 -3.12 18.83 -3.10
N LEU A 88 -3.34 17.63 -2.57
CA LEU A 88 -2.28 16.67 -2.29
C LEU A 88 -1.96 15.86 -3.55
N ASP A 89 -0.73 15.36 -3.64
CA ASP A 89 -0.28 14.56 -4.77
C ASP A 89 -0.78 13.11 -4.69
N VAL A 90 -0.98 12.60 -3.47
CA VAL A 90 -1.43 11.23 -3.20
C VAL A 90 -1.93 11.11 -1.76
N GLY A 91 -2.88 10.20 -1.53
CA GLY A 91 -3.31 9.78 -0.19
C GLY A 91 -3.13 8.28 0.01
N PHE A 92 -2.84 7.85 1.24
CA PHE A 92 -2.78 6.46 1.66
C PHE A 92 -3.66 6.24 2.89
N ALA A 93 -4.57 5.27 2.81
CA ALA A 93 -5.43 4.84 3.90
C ALA A 93 -5.06 3.43 4.34
N TYR A 94 -4.81 3.28 5.62
CA TYR A 94 -4.54 1.99 6.26
C TYR A 94 -5.79 1.49 6.97
N ASP A 95 -5.81 0.24 7.36
CA ASP A 95 -6.79 -0.29 8.29
C ASP A 95 -6.21 -0.37 9.73
N GLY A 96 -6.97 -0.93 10.65
CA GLY A 96 -6.66 -0.86 12.07
C GLY A 96 -5.32 -1.49 12.48
N ASP A 97 -4.92 -2.61 11.90
CA ASP A 97 -3.63 -3.28 12.11
C ASP A 97 -2.59 -2.98 11.04
N ALA A 98 -2.98 -2.14 10.04
CA ALA A 98 -2.15 -1.61 8.99
C ALA A 98 -1.53 -2.67 8.06
N ASP A 99 -2.17 -3.82 7.91
CA ASP A 99 -1.79 -4.85 6.96
C ASP A 99 -2.31 -4.57 5.54
N ARG A 100 -3.26 -3.62 5.40
CA ARG A 100 -3.87 -3.14 4.15
C ARG A 100 -3.52 -1.69 3.87
N CYS A 101 -3.49 -1.37 2.57
CA CYS A 101 -3.36 -0.01 2.08
C CYS A 101 -4.23 0.19 0.84
N LEU A 102 -5.09 1.20 0.86
CA LEU A 102 -5.70 1.76 -0.35
C LEU A 102 -5.11 3.14 -0.60
N CYS A 103 -5.11 3.56 -1.87
CA CYS A 103 -4.60 4.88 -2.21
C CYS A 103 -5.72 5.78 -2.72
N VAL A 104 -5.46 7.08 -2.69
CA VAL A 104 -6.27 8.11 -3.33
C VAL A 104 -5.37 8.90 -4.26
N ASP A 105 -5.75 9.03 -5.53
CA ASP A 105 -5.00 9.82 -6.49
C ASP A 105 -5.20 11.34 -6.28
N GLU A 106 -4.44 12.15 -6.99
CA GLU A 106 -4.49 13.62 -6.91
C GLU A 106 -5.84 14.23 -7.31
N LYS A 107 -6.73 13.43 -7.91
CA LYS A 107 -8.10 13.85 -8.30
C LYS A 107 -9.16 13.41 -7.29
N GLY A 108 -8.77 12.66 -6.25
CA GLY A 108 -9.67 12.13 -5.25
C GLY A 108 -10.27 10.75 -5.59
N ASN A 109 -9.80 10.07 -6.64
CA ASN A 109 -10.28 8.73 -6.98
C ASN A 109 -9.61 7.68 -6.12
N VAL A 110 -10.38 6.65 -5.75
CA VAL A 110 -9.87 5.49 -4.99
C VAL A 110 -9.07 4.57 -5.92
N ILE A 111 -7.87 4.23 -5.48
CA ILE A 111 -6.97 3.28 -6.10
C ILE A 111 -6.95 2.01 -5.25
N SER A 112 -7.61 0.97 -5.72
CA SER A 112 -7.79 -0.31 -5.00
C SER A 112 -6.51 -1.16 -5.01
N GLY A 113 -6.53 -2.28 -4.28
CA GLY A 113 -5.46 -3.26 -4.30
C GLY A 113 -5.17 -3.81 -5.70
N ASP A 114 -6.18 -3.95 -6.56
CA ASP A 114 -5.98 -4.38 -7.96
C ASP A 114 -5.15 -3.36 -8.75
N HIS A 115 -5.42 -2.06 -8.60
CA HIS A 115 -4.60 -1.01 -9.22
C HIS A 115 -3.16 -1.05 -8.68
N ILE A 116 -2.99 -1.26 -7.35
CA ILE A 116 -1.66 -1.36 -6.74
C ILE A 116 -0.89 -2.55 -7.30
N LEU A 117 -1.54 -3.72 -7.43
CA LEU A 117 -0.95 -4.92 -8.05
C LEU A 117 -0.54 -4.66 -9.50
N TYR A 118 -1.38 -3.96 -10.27
CA TYR A 118 -1.07 -3.56 -11.64
C TYR A 118 0.16 -2.64 -11.71
N ILE A 119 0.12 -1.54 -10.95
CA ILE A 119 1.18 -0.51 -10.94
C ILE A 119 2.52 -1.11 -10.53
N CYS A 120 2.54 -1.86 -9.43
CA CYS A 120 3.75 -2.48 -8.91
C CYS A 120 4.21 -3.65 -9.79
N GLY A 121 3.30 -4.48 -10.27
CA GLY A 121 3.60 -5.60 -11.16
C GLY A 121 4.25 -5.14 -12.48
N ARG A 122 3.67 -4.14 -13.13
CA ARG A 122 4.24 -3.51 -14.32
C ARG A 122 5.64 -2.97 -14.05
N TYR A 123 5.81 -2.20 -12.98
CA TYR A 123 7.11 -1.63 -12.63
C TYR A 123 8.17 -2.71 -12.32
N MET A 124 7.79 -3.74 -11.57
CA MET A 124 8.67 -4.86 -11.26
C MET A 124 9.07 -5.65 -12.52
N LYS A 125 8.13 -5.84 -13.47
CA LYS A 125 8.44 -6.45 -14.76
C LYS A 125 9.46 -5.63 -15.55
N GLU A 126 9.23 -4.33 -15.71
CA GLU A 126 10.13 -3.43 -16.41
C GLU A 126 11.56 -3.42 -15.82
N ARG A 127 11.67 -3.65 -14.50
CA ARG A 127 12.96 -3.74 -13.80
C ARG A 127 13.54 -5.16 -13.76
N GLY A 128 12.87 -6.15 -14.33
CA GLY A 128 13.31 -7.55 -14.28
C GLY A 128 13.28 -8.16 -12.87
N THR A 129 12.45 -7.61 -11.96
CA THR A 129 12.36 -8.07 -10.56
C THR A 129 11.09 -8.86 -10.26
N LEU A 130 10.17 -8.99 -11.22
CA LEU A 130 8.96 -9.79 -11.12
C LEU A 130 9.30 -11.27 -11.38
N THR A 131 9.54 -12.03 -10.33
CA THR A 131 9.93 -13.45 -10.43
C THR A 131 8.85 -14.26 -11.14
N ASN A 132 9.28 -15.12 -12.06
CA ASN A 132 8.41 -15.94 -12.92
C ASN A 132 7.39 -15.11 -13.73
N ASN A 133 7.65 -13.80 -13.87
CA ASN A 133 6.76 -12.86 -14.59
C ASN A 133 5.30 -12.93 -14.08
N THR A 134 5.07 -13.31 -12.81
CA THR A 134 3.74 -13.65 -12.28
C THR A 134 3.37 -12.80 -11.08
N VAL A 135 2.12 -12.30 -11.09
CA VAL A 135 1.45 -11.67 -9.95
C VAL A 135 0.40 -12.64 -9.40
N VAL A 136 0.36 -12.82 -8.08
CA VAL A 136 -0.64 -13.69 -7.42
C VAL A 136 -1.81 -12.85 -6.96
N THR A 137 -3.03 -13.23 -7.37
CA THR A 137 -4.28 -12.53 -7.08
C THR A 137 -5.30 -13.48 -6.47
N THR A 138 -6.49 -13.01 -6.17
CA THR A 138 -7.62 -13.86 -5.78
C THR A 138 -8.70 -13.88 -6.87
N ILE A 139 -9.65 -14.81 -6.76
CA ILE A 139 -10.81 -14.87 -7.64
C ILE A 139 -11.70 -13.63 -7.58
N MET A 140 -11.51 -12.75 -6.60
CA MET A 140 -12.27 -11.50 -6.43
C MET A 140 -11.66 -10.30 -7.16
N SER A 141 -10.46 -10.45 -7.73
CA SER A 141 -9.84 -9.36 -8.49
C SER A 141 -10.64 -9.00 -9.75
N ASN A 142 -10.62 -7.73 -10.09
CA ASN A 142 -11.36 -7.18 -11.23
C ASN A 142 -10.89 -7.80 -12.57
N LEU A 143 -11.82 -8.06 -13.46
CA LEU A 143 -11.51 -8.54 -14.82
C LEU A 143 -10.58 -7.57 -15.58
N GLY A 144 -10.69 -6.26 -15.31
CA GLY A 144 -9.82 -5.25 -15.88
C GLY A 144 -8.34 -5.51 -15.58
N LEU A 145 -8.02 -5.93 -14.34
CA LEU A 145 -6.65 -6.28 -13.94
C LEU A 145 -6.07 -7.38 -14.85
N TYR A 146 -6.83 -8.43 -15.11
CA TYR A 146 -6.37 -9.55 -15.93
C TYR A 146 -6.15 -9.13 -17.39
N LYS A 147 -7.07 -8.33 -17.96
CA LYS A 147 -6.89 -7.76 -19.29
C LYS A 147 -5.64 -6.89 -19.39
N ALA A 148 -5.44 -6.02 -18.40
CA ALA A 148 -4.25 -5.17 -18.35
C ALA A 148 -2.95 -5.99 -18.20
N PHE A 149 -2.99 -7.09 -17.45
CA PHE A 149 -1.85 -8.01 -17.36
C PHE A 149 -1.61 -8.75 -18.68
N ASP A 150 -2.67 -9.21 -19.37
CA ASP A 150 -2.56 -9.85 -20.69
C ASP A 150 -1.90 -8.91 -21.71
N GLU A 151 -2.29 -7.62 -21.75
CA GLU A 151 -1.68 -6.60 -22.60
C GLU A 151 -0.20 -6.36 -22.30
N LEU A 152 0.18 -6.46 -21.03
CA LEU A 152 1.58 -6.33 -20.60
C LEU A 152 2.36 -7.64 -20.74
N GLY A 153 1.71 -8.75 -21.05
CA GLY A 153 2.32 -10.08 -21.00
C GLY A 153 2.81 -10.45 -19.61
N ILE A 154 2.08 -10.07 -18.56
CA ILE A 154 2.30 -10.48 -17.18
C ILE A 154 1.40 -11.69 -16.89
N ASP A 155 2.00 -12.77 -16.41
CA ASP A 155 1.26 -13.93 -15.97
C ASP A 155 0.60 -13.68 -14.60
N TYR A 156 -0.50 -14.36 -14.32
CA TYR A 156 -1.18 -14.24 -13.04
C TYR A 156 -1.71 -15.59 -12.54
N ALA A 157 -1.70 -15.73 -11.21
CA ALA A 157 -2.33 -16.85 -10.53
C ALA A 157 -3.54 -16.37 -9.74
N LYS A 158 -4.62 -17.14 -9.74
CA LYS A 158 -5.85 -16.87 -9.00
C LYS A 158 -5.98 -17.85 -7.87
N THR A 159 -5.99 -17.37 -6.64
CA THR A 159 -6.23 -18.19 -5.45
C THR A 159 -7.67 -18.05 -4.96
N ALA A 160 -8.07 -18.85 -3.99
CA ALA A 160 -9.24 -18.56 -3.18
C ALA A 160 -9.04 -17.24 -2.41
N VAL A 161 -10.13 -16.63 -1.96
CA VAL A 161 -10.10 -15.40 -1.16
C VAL A 161 -9.46 -15.68 0.20
N GLY A 162 -8.56 -14.81 0.60
CA GLY A 162 -7.84 -14.86 1.87
C GLY A 162 -6.31 -14.78 1.67
N ASP A 163 -5.70 -13.91 2.43
CA ASP A 163 -4.26 -13.62 2.45
C ASP A 163 -3.41 -14.90 2.58
N LYS A 164 -3.86 -15.83 3.42
CA LYS A 164 -3.23 -17.14 3.61
C LYS A 164 -3.04 -17.88 2.28
N TYR A 165 -4.06 -17.94 1.44
CA TYR A 165 -3.98 -18.67 0.16
C TYR A 165 -3.06 -17.97 -0.83
N VAL A 166 -3.08 -16.65 -0.84
CA VAL A 166 -2.15 -15.84 -1.64
C VAL A 166 -0.72 -16.13 -1.20
N TYR A 167 -0.44 -16.03 0.11
CA TYR A 167 0.89 -16.25 0.66
C TYR A 167 1.40 -17.68 0.43
N GLU A 168 0.57 -18.70 0.69
CA GLU A 168 0.94 -20.11 0.45
C GLU A 168 1.31 -20.36 -1.01
N TYR A 169 0.53 -19.81 -1.95
CA TYR A 169 0.82 -19.92 -3.37
C TYR A 169 2.14 -19.22 -3.73
N MET A 170 2.34 -18.00 -3.23
CA MET A 170 3.57 -17.23 -3.44
C MET A 170 4.81 -17.97 -2.95
N MET A 171 4.75 -18.54 -1.75
CA MET A 171 5.88 -19.28 -1.17
C MET A 171 6.20 -20.53 -1.97
N LYS A 172 5.18 -21.31 -2.35
CA LYS A 172 5.35 -22.54 -3.14
C LYS A 172 5.97 -22.28 -4.52
N ASN A 173 5.62 -21.15 -5.14
CA ASN A 173 6.04 -20.81 -6.50
C ASN A 173 7.11 -19.72 -6.57
N HIS A 174 7.64 -19.26 -5.42
CA HIS A 174 8.66 -18.22 -5.31
C HIS A 174 8.25 -16.88 -5.95
N ASN A 175 6.95 -16.55 -5.94
CA ASN A 175 6.47 -15.29 -6.45
C ASN A 175 6.80 -14.13 -5.48
N ARG A 176 7.04 -12.94 -6.03
CA ARG A 176 7.47 -11.76 -5.25
C ARG A 176 6.38 -10.75 -5.01
N LEU A 177 5.29 -10.79 -5.75
CA LEU A 177 4.16 -9.88 -5.62
C LEU A 177 2.86 -10.67 -5.65
N GLY A 178 2.01 -10.41 -4.69
CA GLY A 178 0.65 -10.92 -4.65
C GLY A 178 -0.20 -10.11 -3.70
N GLY A 179 -1.52 -10.31 -3.76
CA GLY A 179 -2.43 -9.58 -2.88
C GLY A 179 -3.88 -9.67 -3.30
N GLU A 180 -4.68 -8.83 -2.67
CA GLU A 180 -6.11 -8.77 -2.80
C GLU A 180 -6.58 -7.35 -3.16
N GLN A 181 -7.75 -7.24 -3.79
CA GLN A 181 -8.39 -5.95 -4.09
C GLN A 181 -8.61 -5.07 -2.85
N SER A 182 -8.74 -5.68 -1.67
CA SER A 182 -8.91 -5.01 -0.38
C SER A 182 -7.68 -4.19 0.06
N GLY A 183 -6.56 -4.32 -0.65
CA GLY A 183 -5.32 -3.62 -0.34
C GLY A 183 -4.33 -4.42 0.51
N HIS A 184 -4.61 -5.69 0.82
CA HIS A 184 -3.64 -6.59 1.44
C HIS A 184 -2.63 -7.04 0.39
N ILE A 185 -1.48 -6.36 0.34
CA ILE A 185 -0.45 -6.57 -0.68
C ILE A 185 0.81 -7.14 -0.03
N ILE A 186 1.32 -8.23 -0.59
CA ILE A 186 2.50 -8.93 -0.11
C ILE A 186 3.66 -8.73 -1.09
N PHE A 187 4.74 -8.14 -0.61
CA PHE A 187 6.03 -8.08 -1.29
C PHE A 187 6.97 -9.07 -0.60
N SER A 188 6.98 -10.34 -1.01
CA SER A 188 7.63 -11.44 -0.29
C SER A 188 9.16 -11.27 -0.09
N LYS A 189 9.79 -10.37 -0.84
CA LYS A 189 11.20 -9.99 -0.61
C LYS A 189 11.40 -9.24 0.71
N TYR A 190 10.37 -8.54 1.20
CA TYR A 190 10.47 -7.59 2.31
C TYR A 190 9.67 -8.01 3.54
N ALA A 191 8.53 -8.68 3.35
CA ALA A 191 7.66 -9.13 4.43
C ALA A 191 6.98 -10.45 4.05
N SER A 192 6.63 -11.24 5.06
CA SER A 192 5.89 -12.51 4.90
C SER A 192 4.38 -12.35 4.94
N THR A 193 3.89 -11.13 5.10
CA THR A 193 2.47 -10.77 5.18
C THR A 193 2.24 -9.46 4.46
N GLY A 194 0.98 -9.03 4.34
CA GLY A 194 0.64 -7.66 3.94
C GLY A 194 1.23 -6.65 4.91
N ASP A 195 1.66 -5.53 4.37
CA ASP A 195 2.18 -4.39 5.12
C ASP A 195 1.77 -3.13 4.37
N GLY A 196 0.81 -2.40 4.94
CA GLY A 196 0.22 -1.23 4.30
C GLY A 196 1.22 -0.08 4.15
N ILE A 197 2.10 0.13 5.12
CA ILE A 197 3.10 1.20 5.04
C ILE A 197 4.17 0.85 4.01
N LEU A 198 4.64 -0.39 3.98
CA LEU A 198 5.53 -0.87 2.92
C LEU A 198 4.87 -0.72 1.55
N THR A 199 3.60 -1.09 1.42
CA THR A 199 2.83 -0.96 0.18
C THR A 199 2.78 0.48 -0.30
N SER A 200 2.49 1.44 0.59
CA SER A 200 2.48 2.86 0.25
C SER A 200 3.86 3.35 -0.20
N LEU A 201 4.95 2.89 0.42
CA LEU A 201 6.31 3.20 -0.02
C LEU A 201 6.62 2.62 -1.42
N LYS A 202 6.11 1.43 -1.74
CA LYS A 202 6.30 0.83 -3.08
C LYS A 202 5.50 1.56 -4.15
N VAL A 203 4.31 2.05 -3.86
CA VAL A 203 3.56 2.93 -4.77
C VAL A 203 4.31 4.25 -4.97
N MET A 204 4.82 4.87 -3.89
CA MET A 204 5.64 6.07 -3.98
C MET A 204 6.90 5.85 -4.82
N GLU A 205 7.55 4.70 -4.69
CA GLU A 205 8.72 4.33 -5.51
C GLU A 205 8.38 4.41 -7.00
N VAL A 206 7.21 3.89 -7.41
CA VAL A 206 6.78 3.95 -8.82
C VAL A 206 6.47 5.38 -9.26
N ILE A 207 5.73 6.16 -8.45
CA ILE A 207 5.43 7.57 -8.72
C ILE A 207 6.72 8.36 -8.98
N MET A 208 7.68 8.23 -8.08
CA MET A 208 8.96 8.95 -8.15
C MET A 208 9.83 8.48 -9.33
N ALA A 209 9.91 7.18 -9.57
CA ALA A 209 10.68 6.60 -10.67
C ALA A 209 10.13 7.02 -12.05
N LYS A 210 8.80 7.03 -12.18
CA LYS A 210 8.10 7.36 -13.43
C LYS A 210 7.87 8.86 -13.61
N LYS A 211 8.05 9.66 -12.55
CA LYS A 211 7.77 11.11 -12.54
C LYS A 211 6.38 11.43 -13.09
N THR A 212 5.39 10.68 -12.65
CA THR A 212 4.00 10.80 -13.13
C THR A 212 3.02 10.66 -11.97
N SER A 213 1.80 11.15 -12.15
CA SER A 213 0.76 11.09 -11.12
C SER A 213 0.19 9.67 -10.97
N LEU A 214 -0.41 9.42 -9.80
CA LEU A 214 -1.02 8.14 -9.50
C LEU A 214 -2.21 7.85 -10.41
N SER A 215 -3.02 8.87 -10.77
CA SER A 215 -4.14 8.71 -11.71
C SER A 215 -3.69 8.20 -13.07
N LYS A 216 -2.55 8.67 -13.58
CA LYS A 216 -1.99 8.19 -14.86
C LYS A 216 -1.41 6.78 -14.78
N LEU A 217 -0.86 6.40 -13.63
CA LEU A 217 -0.35 5.04 -13.41
C LEU A 217 -1.50 4.03 -13.35
N ALA A 218 -2.67 4.43 -12.85
CA ALA A 218 -3.85 3.61 -12.70
C ALA A 218 -4.79 3.58 -13.92
N GLU A 219 -4.60 4.50 -14.90
CA GLU A 219 -5.50 4.69 -16.05
C GLU A 219 -5.87 3.40 -16.83
N PRO A 220 -5.01 2.38 -16.98
CA PRO A 220 -5.36 1.15 -17.69
C PRO A 220 -6.36 0.23 -16.97
N LEU A 221 -6.74 0.46 -15.73
CA LEU A 221 -7.74 -0.25 -14.95
C LEU A 221 -8.96 0.62 -14.72
#